data_a56b6ee0fbcad80dee360933ffb5c9fc
#
_entry.id   a56b6ee0fbcad80dee360933ffb5c9fc
#
_cell.length_a   1.000
_cell.length_b   1.000
_cell.length_c   1.000
_cell.angle_alpha   90.00
_cell.angle_beta   90.00
_cell.angle_gamma   90.00
#
_symmetry.space_group_name_H-M   'P 1'
#
loop_
_entity.id
_entity.type
_entity.pdbx_description
1 polymer ?
#
loop_
_entity_poly.entity_id
_entity_poly.type
_entity_poly.pdbx_seq_one_letter_code
_entity_poly.pdbx_strand_id
1 'polypeptide(L)'
;GDDSWLLRAADDDTSFESAQNFHDNVMNPTLEGPYKLFDIVADALIDMHKEAGVPLKAIHIGGDEVAHGAFVNSPTVKALMDKEGMKEEKEVHAYFVNRLREMFDSKGVKIAGWQEIALGHSDEYNKATVPSTYSVNCWSTLGRNKTIVDEIAAAGYPIESRWRQSRLHCSCSYALHIRPSLISLCHRRAPWNRRSCH
;
A
#
# COMPACT_ATOMS: atom_id res chain seq x y z
N GLY A 1 -17.44 -19.58 19.08
CA GLY A 1 -16.68 -19.65 17.83
C GLY A 1 -15.21 -19.36 18.13
N ASP A 2 -14.35 -19.57 17.15
CA ASP A 2 -12.95 -19.19 17.28
C ASP A 2 -12.80 -17.70 16.92
N ASP A 3 -12.74 -16.84 17.93
CA ASP A 3 -12.66 -15.38 17.78
C ASP A 3 -11.30 -14.93 17.23
N SER A 4 -10.33 -15.85 17.06
CA SER A 4 -9.02 -15.53 16.54
C SER A 4 -9.00 -15.12 15.05
N TRP A 5 -10.14 -15.25 14.36
CA TRP A 5 -10.33 -14.87 12.95
C TRP A 5 -11.20 -13.63 12.77
N LEU A 6 -11.62 -12.99 13.85
CA LEU A 6 -12.41 -11.77 13.74
C LEU A 6 -11.58 -10.66 13.06
N LEU A 7 -12.22 -9.98 12.12
CA LEU A 7 -11.65 -8.82 11.43
C LEU A 7 -12.17 -7.52 12.04
N ARG A 8 -13.27 -7.58 12.81
CA ARG A 8 -13.90 -6.48 13.56
C ARG A 8 -14.23 -6.97 14.96
N ALA A 9 -14.06 -6.11 15.96
CA ALA A 9 -14.44 -6.44 17.35
C ALA A 9 -15.97 -6.52 17.47
N ALA A 10 -16.47 -7.50 18.24
CA ALA A 10 -17.90 -7.73 18.40
C ALA A 10 -18.64 -6.60 19.13
N ASP A 11 -17.92 -5.84 19.96
CA ASP A 11 -18.38 -4.70 20.72
C ASP A 11 -18.11 -3.34 20.05
N ASP A 12 -17.67 -3.36 18.78
CA ASP A 12 -17.44 -2.16 17.98
C ASP A 12 -18.73 -1.77 17.26
N ASP A 13 -19.39 -0.73 17.75
CA ASP A 13 -20.61 -0.16 17.18
C ASP A 13 -20.33 1.04 16.26
N THR A 14 -19.09 1.22 15.83
CA THR A 14 -18.70 2.30 14.91
C THR A 14 -19.52 2.24 13.63
N SER A 15 -20.14 3.35 13.28
CA SER A 15 -20.83 3.53 12.01
C SER A 15 -20.02 4.49 11.14
N PHE A 16 -19.65 4.06 9.94
CA PHE A 16 -18.92 4.85 8.96
C PHE A 16 -19.39 4.50 7.54
N GLU A 17 -19.03 5.34 6.59
CA GLU A 17 -19.26 5.10 5.17
C GLU A 17 -17.96 5.36 4.40
N SER A 18 -17.49 4.36 3.66
CA SER A 18 -16.31 4.50 2.82
C SER A 18 -16.63 5.27 1.52
N ALA A 19 -15.59 5.67 0.80
CA ALA A 19 -15.72 6.30 -0.51
C ALA A 19 -16.47 5.43 -1.53
N GLN A 20 -16.55 4.12 -1.30
CA GLN A 20 -17.27 3.15 -2.12
C GLN A 20 -18.67 2.81 -1.57
N ASN A 21 -19.18 3.56 -0.58
CA ASN A 21 -20.45 3.36 0.12
C ASN A 21 -20.58 2.02 0.87
N PHE A 22 -19.47 1.52 1.44
CA PHE A 22 -19.49 0.39 2.37
C PHE A 22 -19.42 0.87 3.82
N HIS A 23 -20.04 0.11 4.73
CA HIS A 23 -20.15 0.45 6.15
C HIS A 23 -19.34 -0.48 7.08
N ASP A 24 -18.64 -1.47 6.52
CA ASP A 24 -17.99 -2.54 7.29
C ASP A 24 -16.67 -3.04 6.66
N ASN A 25 -16.06 -2.27 5.78
CA ASN A 25 -14.91 -2.68 4.97
C ASN A 25 -13.54 -2.38 5.61
N VAL A 26 -13.49 -1.97 6.87
CA VAL A 26 -12.24 -1.66 7.57
C VAL A 26 -11.92 -2.74 8.60
N MET A 27 -10.72 -3.31 8.50
CA MET A 27 -10.21 -4.28 9.46
C MET A 27 -9.73 -3.58 10.73
N ASN A 28 -10.03 -4.16 11.90
CA ASN A 28 -9.57 -3.64 13.18
C ASN A 28 -8.10 -4.07 13.43
N PRO A 29 -7.12 -3.14 13.47
CA PRO A 29 -5.71 -3.47 13.59
C PRO A 29 -5.28 -3.94 14.98
N THR A 30 -6.18 -3.96 15.97
CA THR A 30 -5.89 -4.51 17.29
C THR A 30 -6.15 -6.01 17.40
N LEU A 31 -6.83 -6.59 16.41
CA LEU A 31 -7.16 -8.00 16.35
C LEU A 31 -6.09 -8.80 15.61
N GLU A 32 -5.97 -10.08 15.93
CA GLU A 32 -5.04 -10.98 15.26
C GLU A 32 -5.55 -11.51 13.91
N GLY A 33 -6.87 -11.50 13.71
CA GLY A 33 -7.52 -12.02 12.50
C GLY A 33 -7.00 -11.39 11.21
N PRO A 34 -6.89 -10.05 11.08
CA PRO A 34 -6.30 -9.40 9.92
C PRO A 34 -4.89 -9.91 9.60
N TYR A 35 -4.02 -10.03 10.60
CA TYR A 35 -2.63 -10.47 10.39
C TYR A 35 -2.54 -11.94 10.01
N LYS A 36 -3.36 -12.82 10.60
CA LYS A 36 -3.47 -14.21 10.19
C LYS A 36 -3.92 -14.36 8.74
N LEU A 37 -4.86 -13.53 8.29
CA LEU A 37 -5.30 -13.51 6.90
C LEU A 37 -4.14 -13.15 5.97
N PHE A 38 -3.43 -12.05 6.26
CA PHE A 38 -2.28 -11.63 5.47
C PHE A 38 -1.14 -12.65 5.49
N ASP A 39 -0.91 -13.30 6.63
CA ASP A 39 0.12 -14.33 6.81
C ASP A 39 -0.12 -15.54 5.88
N ILE A 40 -1.34 -16.08 5.90
CA ILE A 40 -1.74 -17.20 5.04
C ILE A 40 -1.67 -16.83 3.56
N VAL A 41 -2.15 -15.65 3.19
CA VAL A 41 -2.10 -15.18 1.79
C VAL A 41 -0.64 -15.01 1.35
N ALA A 42 0.21 -14.45 2.22
CA ALA A 42 1.63 -14.29 1.92
C ALA A 42 2.32 -15.64 1.70
N ASP A 43 2.09 -16.61 2.57
CA ASP A 43 2.69 -17.94 2.44
C ASP A 43 2.23 -18.63 1.15
N ALA A 44 0.94 -18.58 0.84
CA ALA A 44 0.42 -19.15 -0.40
C ALA A 44 1.06 -18.50 -1.65
N LEU A 45 1.22 -17.18 -1.67
CA LEU A 45 1.86 -16.47 -2.77
C LEU A 45 3.35 -16.80 -2.87
N ILE A 46 4.05 -16.90 -1.75
CA ILE A 46 5.46 -17.29 -1.70
C ILE A 46 5.65 -18.69 -2.28
N ASP A 47 4.80 -19.65 -1.89
CA ASP A 47 4.88 -21.03 -2.37
C ASP A 47 4.58 -21.11 -3.88
N MET A 48 3.54 -20.44 -4.37
CA MET A 48 3.22 -20.37 -5.80
C MET A 48 4.40 -19.80 -6.62
N HIS A 49 5.03 -18.73 -6.13
CA HIS A 49 6.19 -18.12 -6.77
C HIS A 49 7.42 -19.03 -6.73
N LYS A 50 7.62 -19.74 -5.63
CA LYS A 50 8.70 -20.73 -5.48
C LYS A 50 8.53 -21.89 -6.46
N GLU A 51 7.33 -22.43 -6.59
CA GLU A 51 6.99 -23.46 -7.58
C GLU A 51 7.22 -22.99 -9.01
N ALA A 52 6.90 -21.73 -9.31
CA ALA A 52 7.15 -21.13 -10.62
C ALA A 52 8.63 -20.79 -10.87
N GLY A 53 9.52 -20.94 -9.90
CA GLY A 53 10.94 -20.57 -10.02
C GLY A 53 11.20 -19.07 -10.10
N VAL A 54 10.22 -18.22 -9.70
CA VAL A 54 10.31 -16.75 -9.72
C VAL A 54 10.09 -16.24 -8.30
N PRO A 55 11.11 -15.75 -7.60
CA PRO A 55 10.96 -15.32 -6.21
C PRO A 55 9.99 -14.13 -6.08
N LEU A 56 9.07 -14.22 -5.12
CA LEU A 56 8.18 -13.13 -4.77
C LEU A 56 8.99 -11.99 -4.11
N LYS A 57 8.91 -10.80 -4.65
CA LYS A 57 9.68 -9.63 -4.14
C LYS A 57 8.85 -8.75 -3.22
N ALA A 58 7.57 -8.60 -3.51
CA ALA A 58 6.69 -7.73 -2.76
C ALA A 58 5.24 -8.19 -2.86
N ILE A 59 4.45 -7.82 -1.86
CA ILE A 59 3.00 -7.95 -1.84
C ILE A 59 2.39 -6.55 -1.70
N HIS A 60 1.43 -6.24 -2.58
CA HIS A 60 0.68 -5.00 -2.49
C HIS A 60 -0.44 -5.15 -1.45
N ILE A 61 -0.35 -4.39 -0.36
CA ILE A 61 -1.25 -4.50 0.79
C ILE A 61 -2.48 -3.58 0.70
N GLY A 62 -2.66 -2.84 -0.40
CA GLY A 62 -3.71 -1.83 -0.51
C GLY A 62 -3.37 -0.58 0.28
N GLY A 63 -4.16 -0.28 1.30
CA GLY A 63 -3.93 0.80 2.26
C GLY A 63 -4.58 2.13 1.90
N ASP A 64 -5.38 2.15 0.83
CA ASP A 64 -6.10 3.33 0.36
C ASP A 64 -7.42 3.54 1.12
N GLU A 65 -7.84 4.80 1.16
CA GLU A 65 -9.20 5.23 1.50
C GLU A 65 -9.81 4.58 2.77
N VAL A 66 -9.02 4.41 3.84
CA VAL A 66 -9.58 4.05 5.15
C VAL A 66 -10.61 5.11 5.53
N ALA A 67 -11.84 4.68 5.76
CA ALA A 67 -12.95 5.59 5.99
C ALA A 67 -12.71 6.44 7.23
N HIS A 68 -12.96 7.74 7.12
CA HIS A 68 -12.87 8.65 8.26
C HIS A 68 -13.90 8.24 9.33
N GLY A 69 -13.49 8.17 10.57
CA GLY A 69 -14.34 7.75 11.68
C GLY A 69 -14.52 6.23 11.81
N ALA A 70 -13.76 5.43 11.04
CA ALA A 70 -13.89 3.97 11.05
C ALA A 70 -13.63 3.32 12.42
N PHE A 71 -12.93 4.02 13.30
CA PHE A 71 -12.54 3.51 14.64
C PHE A 71 -13.11 4.31 15.81
N VAL A 72 -13.94 5.30 15.54
CA VAL A 72 -14.36 6.31 16.54
C VAL A 72 -15.02 5.71 17.79
N ASN A 73 -15.72 4.61 17.67
CA ASN A 73 -16.37 3.92 18.79
C ASN A 73 -15.72 2.58 19.16
N SER A 74 -14.66 2.16 18.47
CA SER A 74 -13.98 0.90 18.75
C SER A 74 -13.26 0.94 20.10
N PRO A 75 -13.69 0.18 21.14
CA PRO A 75 -13.05 0.19 22.45
C PRO A 75 -11.60 -0.29 22.39
N THR A 76 -11.32 -1.30 21.55
CA THR A 76 -9.97 -1.87 21.43
C THR A 76 -9.02 -0.92 20.72
N VAL A 77 -9.48 -0.16 19.72
CA VAL A 77 -8.67 0.85 19.05
C VAL A 77 -8.41 2.05 19.96
N LYS A 78 -9.41 2.49 20.72
CA LYS A 78 -9.20 3.54 21.74
C LYS A 78 -8.13 3.14 22.75
N ALA A 79 -8.19 1.91 23.27
CA ALA A 79 -7.19 1.40 24.19
C ALA A 79 -5.77 1.33 23.55
N LEU A 80 -5.68 0.96 22.27
CA LEU A 80 -4.42 1.00 21.51
C LEU A 80 -3.90 2.44 21.40
N MET A 81 -4.74 3.38 21.01
CA MET A 81 -4.36 4.78 20.85
C MET A 81 -3.85 5.38 22.17
N ASP A 82 -4.53 5.10 23.28
CA ASP A 82 -4.12 5.53 24.61
C ASP A 82 -2.76 4.94 25.00
N LYS A 83 -2.57 3.65 24.77
CA LYS A 83 -1.34 2.93 25.10
C LYS A 83 -0.13 3.45 24.30
N GLU A 84 -0.31 3.69 23.02
CA GLU A 84 0.76 4.12 22.10
C GLU A 84 0.88 5.66 22.01
N GLY A 85 0.01 6.40 22.72
CA GLY A 85 0.00 7.87 22.69
C GLY A 85 -0.45 8.49 21.38
N MET A 86 -1.23 7.74 20.59
CA MET A 86 -1.78 8.19 19.31
C MET A 86 -2.88 9.23 19.52
N LYS A 87 -2.95 10.24 18.66
CA LYS A 87 -3.93 11.33 18.73
C LYS A 87 -4.93 11.31 17.60
N GLU A 88 -4.61 10.67 16.49
CA GLU A 88 -5.38 10.67 15.26
C GLU A 88 -5.52 9.25 14.67
N GLU A 89 -6.66 8.99 14.04
CA GLU A 89 -6.94 7.68 13.42
C GLU A 89 -5.93 7.28 12.33
N LYS A 90 -5.32 8.26 11.65
CA LYS A 90 -4.27 7.98 10.66
C LYS A 90 -3.04 7.28 11.27
N GLU A 91 -2.79 7.46 12.57
CA GLU A 91 -1.71 6.79 13.28
C GLU A 91 -2.01 5.31 13.51
N VAL A 92 -3.30 4.98 13.62
CA VAL A 92 -3.78 3.59 13.68
C VAL A 92 -3.51 2.87 12.35
N HIS A 93 -3.71 3.57 11.23
CA HIS A 93 -3.33 3.05 9.92
C HIS A 93 -1.81 2.81 9.79
N ALA A 94 -1.00 3.77 10.23
CA ALA A 94 0.46 3.61 10.25
C ALA A 94 0.91 2.45 11.14
N TYR A 95 0.26 2.23 12.28
CA TYR A 95 0.49 1.07 13.14
C TYR A 95 0.21 -0.24 12.41
N PHE A 96 -0.93 -0.34 11.71
CA PHE A 96 -1.27 -1.51 10.91
C PHE A 96 -0.23 -1.80 9.83
N VAL A 97 0.16 -0.78 9.06
CA VAL A 97 1.19 -0.89 8.02
C VAL A 97 2.53 -1.36 8.59
N ASN A 98 2.95 -0.80 9.73
CA ASN A 98 4.19 -1.20 10.40
C ASN A 98 4.16 -2.67 10.82
N ARG A 99 3.07 -3.14 11.37
CA ARG A 99 2.90 -4.51 11.81
C ARG A 99 2.92 -5.51 10.63
N LEU A 100 2.25 -5.17 9.52
CA LEU A 100 2.33 -5.94 8.28
C LEU A 100 3.75 -5.95 7.71
N ARG A 101 4.43 -4.81 7.72
CA ARG A 101 5.81 -4.71 7.28
C ARG A 101 6.72 -5.67 8.05
N GLU A 102 6.64 -5.68 9.38
CA GLU A 102 7.44 -6.59 10.21
C GLU A 102 7.18 -8.06 9.88
N MET A 103 5.93 -8.41 9.69
CA MET A 103 5.53 -9.77 9.32
C MET A 103 6.11 -10.16 7.95
N PHE A 104 6.01 -9.30 6.93
CA PHE A 104 6.53 -9.61 5.60
C PHE A 104 8.05 -9.57 5.53
N ASP A 105 8.71 -8.67 6.26
CA ASP A 105 10.17 -8.65 6.39
C ASP A 105 10.69 -9.98 6.95
N SER A 106 10.00 -10.58 7.93
CA SER A 106 10.36 -11.89 8.48
C SER A 106 10.29 -13.02 7.44
N LYS A 107 9.50 -12.83 6.38
CA LYS A 107 9.36 -13.74 5.23
C LYS A 107 10.29 -13.40 4.06
N GLY A 108 11.08 -12.33 4.16
CA GLY A 108 11.94 -11.84 3.09
C GLY A 108 11.19 -11.16 1.93
N VAL A 109 9.96 -10.72 2.16
CA VAL A 109 9.10 -10.06 1.17
C VAL A 109 8.87 -8.60 1.59
N LYS A 110 8.92 -7.67 0.64
CA LYS A 110 8.65 -6.26 0.90
C LYS A 110 7.17 -5.93 0.75
N ILE A 111 6.73 -4.84 1.36
CA ILE A 111 5.40 -4.29 1.10
C ILE A 111 5.41 -3.37 -0.11
N ALA A 112 4.29 -3.34 -0.84
CA ALA A 112 3.90 -2.28 -1.74
C ALA A 112 2.48 -1.82 -1.38
N GLY A 113 2.07 -0.64 -1.78
CA GLY A 113 0.72 -0.17 -1.47
C GLY A 113 0.41 1.17 -2.13
N TRP A 114 -0.80 1.65 -1.88
CA TRP A 114 -1.20 2.97 -2.33
C TRP A 114 -0.50 4.06 -1.52
N GLN A 115 -0.57 5.30 -1.96
CA GLN A 115 0.15 6.45 -1.37
C GLN A 115 -0.04 6.60 0.13
N GLU A 116 -1.15 6.17 0.66
CA GLU A 116 -1.52 6.27 2.07
C GLU A 116 -0.65 5.42 2.99
N ILE A 117 -0.01 4.35 2.50
CA ILE A 117 0.93 3.55 3.31
C ILE A 117 2.19 4.32 3.72
N ALA A 118 2.49 5.42 3.03
CA ALA A 118 3.62 6.28 3.36
C ALA A 118 3.31 7.26 4.49
N LEU A 119 2.03 7.45 4.82
CA LEU A 119 1.61 8.38 5.88
C LEU A 119 1.99 7.82 7.26
N GLY A 120 2.45 8.68 8.11
CA GLY A 120 2.90 8.33 9.45
C GLY A 120 2.19 9.11 10.55
N HIS A 121 2.91 9.34 11.61
CA HIS A 121 2.45 10.08 12.78
C HIS A 121 2.32 11.57 12.44
N SER A 122 1.19 12.17 12.80
CA SER A 122 0.89 13.58 12.52
C SER A 122 0.98 13.90 11.01
N ASP A 123 1.71 14.92 10.60
CA ASP A 123 1.91 15.27 9.19
C ASP A 123 3.22 14.72 8.61
N GLU A 124 3.86 13.79 9.31
CA GLU A 124 5.11 13.17 8.88
C GLU A 124 4.88 11.87 8.09
N TYR A 125 5.82 11.57 7.20
CA TYR A 125 5.86 10.30 6.49
C TYR A 125 6.44 9.20 7.39
N ASN A 126 5.95 7.98 7.23
CA ASN A 126 6.37 6.81 8.00
C ASN A 126 7.74 6.28 7.54
N LYS A 127 8.80 7.03 7.80
CA LYS A 127 10.16 6.71 7.35
C LYS A 127 10.67 5.35 7.80
N ALA A 128 10.10 4.78 8.86
CA ALA A 128 10.48 3.45 9.35
C ALA A 128 10.18 2.34 8.34
N THR A 129 9.18 2.52 7.47
CA THR A 129 8.81 1.52 6.47
C THR A 129 9.60 1.63 5.16
N VAL A 130 10.32 2.74 4.93
CA VAL A 130 11.06 2.97 3.66
C VAL A 130 11.98 1.82 3.27
N PRO A 131 12.82 1.23 4.15
CA PRO A 131 13.73 0.17 3.77
C PRO A 131 13.02 -1.12 3.30
N SER A 132 11.81 -1.34 3.82
CA SER A 132 11.00 -2.54 3.59
C SER A 132 9.89 -2.30 2.56
N THR A 133 9.82 -1.10 1.98
CA THR A 133 8.85 -0.76 0.94
C THR A 133 9.46 -1.01 -0.43
N TYR A 134 8.77 -1.79 -1.25
CA TYR A 134 9.13 -2.05 -2.64
C TYR A 134 8.71 -0.89 -3.55
N SER A 135 7.45 -0.46 -3.42
CA SER A 135 6.94 0.70 -4.15
C SER A 135 5.73 1.31 -3.44
N VAL A 136 5.55 2.62 -3.64
CA VAL A 136 4.33 3.35 -3.30
C VAL A 136 3.66 3.79 -4.59
N ASN A 137 2.42 3.37 -4.77
CA ASN A 137 1.63 3.66 -5.95
C ASN A 137 0.82 4.94 -5.71
N CYS A 138 1.26 6.05 -6.30
CA CYS A 138 0.55 7.33 -6.20
C CYS A 138 -0.59 7.37 -7.23
N TRP A 139 -1.83 7.47 -6.75
CA TRP A 139 -3.02 7.45 -7.56
C TRP A 139 -3.76 8.80 -7.61
N SER A 140 -3.63 9.63 -6.58
CA SER A 140 -4.28 10.94 -6.51
C SER A 140 -3.25 12.06 -6.57
N THR A 141 -3.27 12.83 -7.66
CA THR A 141 -2.34 13.96 -7.90
C THR A 141 -3.08 15.28 -8.11
N LEU A 142 -4.38 15.34 -7.78
CA LEU A 142 -5.22 16.50 -7.94
C LEU A 142 -5.47 17.24 -6.62
N GLY A 143 -5.79 18.52 -6.70
CA GLY A 143 -6.13 19.32 -5.53
C GLY A 143 -5.01 19.38 -4.50
N ARG A 144 -5.30 18.98 -3.26
CA ARG A 144 -4.34 18.96 -2.14
C ARG A 144 -3.22 17.94 -2.33
N ASN A 145 -3.41 16.94 -3.19
CA ASN A 145 -2.43 15.89 -3.46
C ASN A 145 -1.49 16.24 -4.61
N LYS A 146 -1.49 17.49 -5.09
CA LYS A 146 -0.69 17.91 -6.25
C LYS A 146 0.81 17.72 -6.04
N THR A 147 1.29 17.83 -4.81
CA THR A 147 2.71 17.71 -4.42
C THR A 147 3.05 16.34 -3.79
N ILE A 148 2.05 15.48 -3.59
CA ILE A 148 2.21 14.25 -2.81
C ILE A 148 3.29 13.30 -3.37
N VAL A 149 3.43 13.24 -4.69
CA VAL A 149 4.46 12.41 -5.34
C VAL A 149 5.86 12.88 -4.95
N ASP A 150 6.09 14.21 -5.03
CA ASP A 150 7.38 14.81 -4.70
C ASP A 150 7.69 14.69 -3.21
N GLU A 151 6.69 14.84 -2.37
CA GLU A 151 6.82 14.71 -0.91
C GLU A 151 7.15 13.28 -0.48
N ILE A 152 6.44 12.28 -1.02
CA ILE A 152 6.71 10.86 -0.73
C ILE A 152 8.10 10.46 -1.24
N ALA A 153 8.50 10.96 -2.43
CA ALA A 153 9.83 10.75 -2.97
C ALA A 153 10.90 11.40 -2.07
N ALA A 154 10.68 12.62 -1.60
CA ALA A 154 11.57 13.32 -0.69
C ALA A 154 11.70 12.61 0.68
N ALA A 155 10.66 11.90 1.11
CA ALA A 155 10.70 11.05 2.31
C ALA A 155 11.51 9.76 2.10
N GLY A 156 11.92 9.46 0.86
CA GLY A 156 12.79 8.33 0.53
C GLY A 156 12.08 7.08 0.01
N TYR A 157 10.78 7.15 -0.24
CA TYR A 157 10.05 6.00 -0.76
C TYR A 157 10.30 5.76 -2.25
N PRO A 158 10.41 4.49 -2.68
CA PRO A 158 10.34 4.14 -4.09
C PRO A 158 8.93 4.38 -4.64
N ILE A 159 8.81 5.19 -5.70
CA ILE A 159 7.52 5.57 -6.28
C ILE A 159 7.26 4.80 -7.56
N GLU A 160 6.04 4.27 -7.70
CA GLU A 160 5.48 3.82 -8.96
C GLU A 160 4.29 4.72 -9.33
N SER A 161 4.48 5.58 -10.32
CA SER A 161 3.43 6.45 -10.83
C SER A 161 2.84 5.87 -12.11
N ARG A 162 1.56 5.51 -12.10
CA ARG A 162 0.84 5.00 -13.28
C ARG A 162 0.39 6.08 -14.27
N TRP A 163 0.42 7.36 -13.88
CA TRP A 163 -0.04 8.44 -14.75
C TRP A 163 1.13 9.11 -15.46
N ARG A 164 1.49 8.59 -16.62
CA ARG A 164 2.17 9.43 -17.63
C ARG A 164 1.15 10.41 -18.18
N GLN A 165 0.91 11.52 -17.51
CA GLN A 165 0.37 12.67 -18.21
C GLN A 165 1.47 13.16 -19.16
N SER A 166 1.19 12.97 -20.46
CA SER A 166 1.96 13.54 -21.54
C SER A 166 2.17 15.04 -21.33
N ARG A 167 3.45 15.43 -21.34
CA ARG A 167 3.98 16.80 -21.29
C ARG A 167 4.12 17.41 -19.89
N LEU A 168 5.29 17.13 -19.30
CA LEU A 168 6.12 18.14 -18.68
C LEU A 168 7.49 17.53 -18.41
N HIS A 169 8.53 18.23 -18.81
CA HIS A 169 9.93 17.85 -18.62
C HIS A 169 10.19 17.48 -17.15
N CYS A 170 10.28 16.20 -16.88
CA CYS A 170 10.87 15.73 -15.66
C CYS A 170 12.21 15.09 -15.98
N SER A 171 13.28 15.85 -15.78
CA SER A 171 14.64 15.32 -15.73
C SER A 171 14.79 14.52 -14.45
N CYS A 172 14.17 13.38 -14.35
CA CYS A 172 14.47 12.39 -13.33
C CYS A 172 15.47 11.40 -13.88
N SER A 173 16.75 11.73 -13.75
CA SER A 173 17.85 10.79 -13.88
C SER A 173 17.85 9.82 -12.69
N TYR A 174 16.96 8.84 -12.71
CA TYR A 174 17.16 7.60 -11.98
C TYR A 174 17.51 6.51 -12.98
N ALA A 175 18.81 6.27 -13.08
CA ALA A 175 19.40 5.20 -13.85
C ALA A 175 18.91 3.86 -13.31
N LEU A 176 17.89 3.30 -13.94
CA LEU A 176 17.68 1.87 -13.97
C LEU A 176 18.86 1.28 -14.73
N HIS A 177 19.80 0.66 -14.02
CA HIS A 177 20.82 -0.20 -14.60
C HIS A 177 20.15 -1.44 -15.22
N ILE A 178 19.49 -1.25 -16.35
CA ILE A 178 19.13 -2.35 -17.24
C ILE A 178 20.31 -2.53 -18.18
N ARG A 179 20.97 -3.68 -18.08
CA ARG A 179 22.06 -4.06 -18.99
C ARG A 179 21.59 -3.93 -20.45
N PRO A 180 22.42 -3.41 -21.38
CA PRO A 180 22.06 -3.12 -22.77
C PRO A 180 21.80 -4.33 -23.67
N SER A 181 21.80 -5.55 -23.15
CA SER A 181 21.78 -6.78 -23.96
C SER A 181 20.39 -7.29 -24.37
N LEU A 182 19.29 -6.59 -24.03
CA LEU A 182 17.93 -7.03 -24.37
C LEU A 182 17.13 -6.06 -25.26
N ILE A 183 17.75 -4.99 -25.78
CA ILE A 183 17.07 -4.02 -26.67
C ILE A 183 17.08 -4.46 -28.16
N SER A 184 17.79 -5.52 -28.51
CA SER A 184 17.93 -5.93 -29.89
C SER A 184 16.79 -6.80 -30.47
N LEU A 185 15.75 -7.11 -29.73
CA LEU A 185 14.70 -8.04 -30.22
C LEU A 185 13.32 -7.42 -30.49
N CYS A 186 13.15 -6.11 -30.26
CA CYS A 186 11.84 -5.45 -30.50
C CYS A 186 11.75 -4.63 -31.81
N HIS A 187 12.71 -4.70 -32.69
CA HIS A 187 12.74 -3.88 -33.93
C HIS A 187 12.53 -4.68 -35.22
N ARG A 188 11.74 -5.75 -35.21
CA ARG A 188 11.31 -6.34 -36.50
C ARG A 188 9.85 -6.74 -36.48
N ARG A 189 9.07 -6.02 -37.35
CA ARG A 189 7.70 -6.29 -37.87
C ARG A 189 6.55 -5.86 -36.94
N ALA A 190 5.58 -5.07 -37.38
CA ALA A 190 4.95 -4.90 -38.67
C ALA A 190 4.30 -3.49 -38.79
N PRO A 191 3.95 -2.99 -40.00
CA PRO A 191 3.34 -1.69 -40.21
C PRO A 191 1.84 -1.74 -39.95
N TRP A 192 1.38 -0.91 -38.99
CA TRP A 192 -0.05 -0.66 -38.79
C TRP A 192 -0.58 0.30 -39.86
N ASN A 193 -1.48 -0.22 -40.65
CA ASN A 193 -2.19 0.46 -41.73
C ASN A 193 -3.23 1.40 -41.10
N ARG A 194 -3.08 2.71 -41.31
CA ARG A 194 -4.10 3.70 -41.03
C ARG A 194 -5.19 3.60 -42.08
N ARG A 195 -6.37 3.07 -41.77
CA ARG A 195 -7.62 3.43 -42.46
C ARG A 195 -8.80 3.27 -41.55
N SER A 196 -9.57 4.37 -41.53
CA SER A 196 -11.00 4.50 -41.25
C SER A 196 -11.49 4.38 -39.80
N CYS A 197 -11.73 5.55 -39.19
CA CYS A 197 -12.96 5.77 -38.42
C CYS A 197 -13.64 7.01 -39.04
N HIS A 198 -14.79 6.75 -39.66
CA HIS A 198 -15.85 7.75 -39.84
C HIS A 198 -16.72 7.73 -38.61
#